data_ed40403c46cd17f2c25bb32a48ea6cbd
#
_entry.id   ed40403c46cd17f2c25bb32a48ea6cbd
#
_cell.length_a   1.000
_cell.length_b   1.000
_cell.length_c   1.000
_cell.angle_alpha   90.00
_cell.angle_beta   90.00
_cell.angle_gamma   90.00
#
_symmetry.space_group_name_H-M   'P 1'
#
loop_
_entity.id
_entity.type
_entity.pdbx_description
1 polymer ?
#
loop_
_entity_poly.entity_id
_entity_poly.type
_entity_poly.pdbx_seq_one_letter_code
_entity_poly.pdbx_strand_id
1 'polypeptide(L)'
;PAGDYAALLHQGVRRQEPGRLVDLLIVGAVIEARSCERFARLAPHLDAELGHFYRSLLRSEARHYQDYLDLARQHAGEPIEARVEEFLQQERRLIERESAQLRFHSGVPLSPDQAVIGKSISQ
;
A
#
# COMPACT_ATOMS: atom_id res chain seq x y z
N PRO A 1 -12.80 2.17 -8.88
CA PRO A 1 -12.82 0.76 -8.55
C PRO A 1 -11.49 0.26 -7.98
N ALA A 2 -11.55 -0.73 -7.11
CA ALA A 2 -10.38 -1.29 -6.48
C ALA A 2 -9.36 -1.85 -7.48
N GLY A 3 -9.81 -2.28 -8.68
CA GLY A 3 -8.94 -2.81 -9.73
C GLY A 3 -8.00 -1.79 -10.35
N ASP A 4 -8.32 -0.51 -10.27
CA ASP A 4 -7.49 0.54 -10.86
C ASP A 4 -6.23 0.83 -10.04
N TYR A 5 -6.28 0.60 -8.73
CA TYR A 5 -5.15 0.87 -7.82
C TYR A 5 -3.88 0.13 -8.25
N ALA A 6 -3.98 -1.19 -8.39
CA ALA A 6 -2.82 -2.01 -8.78
C ALA A 6 -2.35 -1.66 -10.19
N ALA A 7 -3.28 -1.49 -11.14
CA ALA A 7 -2.94 -1.15 -12.52
C ALA A 7 -2.22 0.20 -12.61
N LEU A 8 -2.72 1.21 -11.90
CA LEU A 8 -2.12 2.55 -11.88
C LEU A 8 -0.74 2.55 -11.22
N LEU A 9 -0.59 1.76 -10.15
CA LEU A 9 0.71 1.62 -9.50
C LEU A 9 1.72 0.95 -10.44
N HIS A 10 1.28 -0.06 -11.22
CA HIS A 10 2.14 -0.74 -12.20
C HIS A 10 2.56 0.15 -13.36
N GLN A 11 1.83 1.22 -13.66
CA GLN A 11 2.19 2.14 -14.74
C GLN A 11 3.55 2.83 -14.50
N GLY A 12 3.96 2.95 -13.23
CA GLY A 12 5.26 3.54 -12.89
C GLY A 12 6.45 2.60 -13.05
N VAL A 13 6.20 1.32 -13.38
CA VAL A 13 7.26 0.32 -13.50
C VAL A 13 8.10 0.57 -14.75
N ARG A 14 9.42 0.58 -14.58
CA ARG A 14 10.35 0.73 -15.69
C ARG A 14 10.23 -0.47 -16.64
N ARG A 15 10.50 -0.24 -17.91
CA ARG A 15 10.29 -1.26 -18.96
C ARG A 15 11.51 -2.13 -19.20
N GLN A 16 12.71 -1.67 -18.83
CA GLN A 16 13.97 -2.35 -19.09
C GLN A 16 14.56 -2.94 -17.83
N GLU A 17 15.15 -4.13 -17.96
CA GLU A 17 15.85 -4.76 -16.84
C GLU A 17 17.19 -4.05 -16.57
N PRO A 18 17.72 -4.05 -15.35
CA PRO A 18 17.15 -4.70 -14.16
C PRO A 18 16.03 -3.89 -13.48
N GLY A 19 15.78 -2.67 -13.93
CA GLY A 19 14.81 -1.77 -13.32
C GLY A 19 13.40 -2.34 -13.29
N ARG A 20 13.00 -3.05 -14.33
CA ARG A 20 11.66 -3.63 -14.41
C ARG A 20 11.40 -4.62 -13.26
N LEU A 21 12.30 -5.57 -13.05
CA LEU A 21 12.16 -6.55 -11.97
C LEU A 21 12.21 -5.88 -10.60
N VAL A 22 13.14 -4.95 -10.41
CA VAL A 22 13.26 -4.19 -9.15
C VAL A 22 11.94 -3.48 -8.84
N ASP A 23 11.37 -2.77 -9.81
CA ASP A 23 10.12 -2.04 -9.63
C ASP A 23 8.95 -2.97 -9.37
N LEU A 24 8.86 -4.11 -10.06
CA LEU A 24 7.81 -5.09 -9.82
C LEU A 24 7.86 -5.63 -8.39
N LEU A 25 9.06 -5.86 -7.86
CA LEU A 25 9.23 -6.31 -6.48
C LEU A 25 8.84 -5.21 -5.49
N ILE A 26 9.18 -3.96 -5.76
CA ILE A 26 8.78 -2.83 -4.91
C ILE A 26 7.27 -2.66 -4.92
N VAL A 27 6.64 -2.71 -6.09
CA VAL A 27 5.18 -2.62 -6.21
C VAL A 27 4.50 -3.76 -5.45
N GLY A 28 5.04 -4.98 -5.56
CA GLY A 28 4.56 -6.12 -4.79
C GLY A 28 4.60 -5.86 -3.29
N ALA A 29 5.72 -5.32 -2.80
CA ALA A 29 5.88 -4.96 -1.39
C ALA A 29 4.87 -3.90 -0.94
N VAL A 30 4.65 -2.87 -1.76
CA VAL A 30 3.69 -1.79 -1.45
C VAL A 30 2.27 -2.34 -1.35
N ILE A 31 1.87 -3.21 -2.29
CA ILE A 31 0.55 -3.85 -2.28
C ILE A 31 0.37 -4.71 -1.02
N GLU A 32 1.39 -5.50 -0.65
CA GLU A 32 1.36 -6.31 0.57
C GLU A 32 1.20 -5.45 1.81
N ALA A 33 1.92 -4.34 1.89
CA ALA A 33 1.81 -3.42 3.03
C ALA A 33 0.40 -2.84 3.16
N ARG A 34 -0.23 -2.50 2.04
CA ARG A 34 -1.61 -1.99 2.04
C ARG A 34 -2.59 -3.06 2.51
N SER A 35 -2.41 -4.31 2.08
CA SER A 35 -3.21 -5.44 2.53
C SER A 35 -3.09 -5.66 4.03
N CYS A 36 -1.87 -5.56 4.58
CA CYS A 36 -1.62 -5.66 6.01
C CYS A 36 -2.38 -4.59 6.80
N GLU A 37 -2.39 -3.35 6.31
CA GLU A 37 -3.13 -2.27 6.97
C GLU A 37 -4.62 -2.56 7.04
N ARG A 38 -5.20 -3.07 5.94
CA ARG A 38 -6.62 -3.42 5.88
C ARG A 38 -6.96 -4.51 6.90
N PHE A 39 -6.15 -5.56 6.96
CA PHE A 39 -6.36 -6.64 7.93
C PHE A 39 -6.17 -6.15 9.36
N ALA A 40 -5.19 -5.29 9.62
CA ALA A 40 -4.95 -4.75 10.94
C ALA A 40 -6.16 -3.95 11.46
N ARG A 41 -6.85 -3.24 10.58
CA ARG A 41 -8.06 -2.50 10.95
C ARG A 41 -9.23 -3.41 11.28
N LEU A 42 -9.30 -4.59 10.67
CA LEU A 42 -10.37 -5.56 10.91
C LEU A 42 -10.15 -6.37 12.19
N ALA A 43 -8.90 -6.66 12.54
CA ALA A 43 -8.57 -7.56 13.64
C ALA A 43 -9.24 -7.20 14.98
N PRO A 44 -9.32 -5.92 15.39
CA PRO A 44 -9.97 -5.56 16.66
C PRO A 44 -11.47 -5.83 16.72
N HIS A 45 -12.10 -6.00 15.56
CA HIS A 45 -13.55 -6.22 15.46
C HIS A 45 -13.92 -7.71 15.35
N LEU A 46 -12.93 -8.58 15.42
CA LEU A 46 -13.12 -10.03 15.27
C LEU A 46 -13.13 -10.70 16.65
N ASP A 47 -13.75 -11.88 16.73
CA ASP A 47 -13.67 -12.67 17.96
C ASP A 47 -12.23 -13.14 18.20
N ALA A 48 -11.99 -13.72 19.40
CA ALA A 48 -10.63 -14.06 19.83
C ALA A 48 -9.93 -15.04 18.86
N GLU A 49 -10.67 -16.03 18.36
CA GLU A 49 -10.12 -17.05 17.46
C GLU A 49 -9.76 -16.48 16.10
N LEU A 50 -10.70 -15.74 15.48
CA LEU A 50 -10.46 -15.08 14.20
C LEU A 50 -9.40 -13.99 14.33
N GLY A 51 -9.42 -13.24 15.42
CA GLY A 51 -8.40 -12.22 15.67
C GLY A 51 -7.00 -12.81 15.75
N HIS A 52 -6.85 -13.97 16.40
CA HIS A 52 -5.57 -14.67 16.46
C HIS A 52 -5.11 -15.12 15.06
N PHE A 53 -6.03 -15.69 14.28
CA PHE A 53 -5.75 -16.11 12.91
C PHE A 53 -5.26 -14.93 12.05
N TYR A 54 -5.97 -13.79 12.11
CA TYR A 54 -5.60 -12.61 11.33
C TYR A 54 -4.27 -12.02 11.76
N ARG A 55 -3.96 -12.03 13.06
CA ARG A 55 -2.64 -11.57 13.54
C ARG A 55 -1.51 -12.46 13.02
N SER A 56 -1.74 -13.77 12.94
CA SER A 56 -0.78 -14.71 12.35
C SER A 56 -0.57 -14.43 10.87
N LEU A 57 -1.66 -14.14 10.14
CA LEU A 57 -1.61 -13.80 8.73
C LEU A 57 -0.83 -12.49 8.51
N LEU A 58 -1.05 -11.48 9.35
CA LEU A 58 -0.33 -10.22 9.29
C LEU A 58 1.17 -10.40 9.45
N ARG A 59 1.59 -11.28 10.36
CA ARG A 59 3.03 -11.57 10.53
C ARG A 59 3.62 -12.21 9.28
N SER A 60 2.89 -13.11 8.63
CA SER A 60 3.32 -13.72 7.36
C SER A 60 3.47 -12.67 6.25
N GLU A 61 2.48 -11.79 6.13
CA GLU A 61 2.49 -10.75 5.10
C GLU A 61 3.62 -9.73 5.34
N ALA A 62 3.93 -9.43 6.60
CA ALA A 62 5.06 -8.57 6.94
C ALA A 62 6.39 -9.18 6.50
N ARG A 63 6.54 -10.49 6.61
CA ARG A 63 7.73 -11.19 6.11
C ARG A 63 7.81 -11.15 4.59
N HIS A 64 6.68 -11.34 3.90
CA HIS A 64 6.63 -11.23 2.44
C HIS A 64 7.06 -9.84 1.98
N TYR A 65 6.61 -8.81 2.65
CA TYR A 65 7.01 -7.42 2.37
C TYR A 65 8.54 -7.28 2.42
N GLN A 66 9.17 -7.75 3.50
CA GLN A 66 10.63 -7.68 3.64
C GLN A 66 11.34 -8.51 2.58
N ASP A 67 10.82 -9.69 2.27
CA ASP A 67 11.41 -10.56 1.25
C ASP A 67 11.39 -9.90 -0.12
N TYR A 68 10.30 -9.25 -0.49
CA TYR A 68 10.22 -8.49 -1.75
C TYR A 68 11.28 -7.40 -1.81
N LEU A 69 11.44 -6.63 -0.74
CA LEU A 69 12.43 -5.54 -0.70
C LEU A 69 13.86 -6.06 -0.72
N ASP A 70 14.14 -7.16 -0.03
CA ASP A 70 15.46 -7.78 -0.03
C ASP A 70 15.82 -8.29 -1.42
N LEU A 71 14.89 -8.93 -2.11
CA LEU A 71 15.10 -9.37 -3.49
C LEU A 71 15.32 -8.18 -4.43
N ALA A 72 14.56 -7.10 -4.24
CA ALA A 72 14.74 -5.89 -5.02
C ALA A 72 16.15 -5.32 -4.85
N ARG A 73 16.65 -5.25 -3.61
CA ARG A 73 18.01 -4.78 -3.33
C ARG A 73 19.06 -5.65 -4.00
N GLN A 74 18.89 -6.97 -3.96
CA GLN A 74 19.83 -7.91 -4.58
C GLN A 74 19.91 -7.71 -6.09
N HIS A 75 18.76 -7.52 -6.74
CA HIS A 75 18.71 -7.35 -8.19
C HIS A 75 19.15 -5.95 -8.64
N ALA A 76 18.91 -4.93 -7.81
CA ALA A 76 19.26 -3.56 -8.16
C ALA A 76 20.78 -3.33 -8.19
N GLY A 77 21.50 -3.99 -7.28
CA GLY A 77 22.94 -3.74 -7.13
C GLY A 77 23.26 -2.34 -6.62
N GLU A 78 22.26 -1.61 -6.15
CA GLU A 78 22.38 -0.25 -5.62
C GLU A 78 21.25 0.00 -4.62
N PRO A 79 21.32 1.06 -3.80
CA PRO A 79 20.24 1.38 -2.87
C PRO A 79 18.93 1.63 -3.61
N ILE A 80 17.81 1.15 -3.03
CA ILE A 80 16.49 1.27 -3.63
C ILE A 80 15.56 2.22 -2.84
N GLU A 81 16.04 2.81 -1.77
CA GLU A 81 15.22 3.59 -0.84
C GLU A 81 14.50 4.75 -1.54
N ALA A 82 15.18 5.46 -2.41
CA ALA A 82 14.58 6.55 -3.18
C ALA A 82 13.48 6.04 -4.10
N ARG A 83 13.70 4.90 -4.73
CA ARG A 83 12.70 4.31 -5.62
C ARG A 83 11.49 3.79 -4.87
N VAL A 84 11.70 3.19 -3.70
CA VAL A 84 10.61 2.78 -2.80
C VAL A 84 9.76 4.00 -2.42
N GLU A 85 10.42 5.11 -2.04
CA GLU A 85 9.71 6.33 -1.66
C GLU A 85 8.88 6.89 -2.82
N GLU A 86 9.38 6.84 -4.05
CA GLU A 86 8.62 7.28 -5.23
C GLU A 86 7.32 6.47 -5.37
N PHE A 87 7.38 5.15 -5.22
CA PHE A 87 6.18 4.30 -5.30
C PHE A 87 5.23 4.56 -4.13
N LEU A 88 5.75 4.78 -2.93
CA LEU A 88 4.92 5.12 -1.78
C LEU A 88 4.20 6.46 -1.97
N GLN A 89 4.85 7.44 -2.58
CA GLN A 89 4.22 8.72 -2.90
C GLN A 89 3.14 8.57 -3.96
N GLN A 90 3.39 7.76 -5.00
CA GLN A 90 2.37 7.46 -6.01
C GLN A 90 1.16 6.78 -5.37
N GLU A 91 1.40 5.82 -4.49
CA GLU A 91 0.33 5.14 -3.79
C GLU A 91 -0.51 6.11 -2.97
N ARG A 92 0.12 7.01 -2.22
CA ARG A 92 -0.61 8.00 -1.44
C ARG A 92 -1.51 8.87 -2.31
N ARG A 93 -1.01 9.32 -3.46
CA ARG A 93 -1.81 10.11 -4.40
C ARG A 93 -3.00 9.33 -4.94
N LEU A 94 -2.81 8.05 -5.24
CA LEU A 94 -3.89 7.20 -5.72
C LEU A 94 -4.97 7.00 -4.67
N ILE A 95 -4.58 6.76 -3.41
CA ILE A 95 -5.50 6.59 -2.31
C ILE A 95 -6.27 7.87 -2.03
N GLU A 96 -5.60 9.01 -2.05
CA GLU A 96 -6.25 10.31 -1.84
C GLU A 96 -7.27 10.60 -2.93
N ARG A 97 -6.94 10.29 -4.19
CA ARG A 97 -7.84 10.46 -5.32
C ARG A 97 -9.07 9.56 -5.19
N GLU A 98 -8.87 8.29 -4.87
CA GLU A 98 -9.97 7.34 -4.67
C GLU A 98 -10.89 7.80 -3.54
N SER A 99 -10.32 8.27 -2.43
CA SER A 99 -11.09 8.77 -1.29
C SER A 99 -11.90 10.00 -1.67
N ALA A 100 -11.34 10.91 -2.45
CA ALA A 100 -12.02 12.10 -2.92
C ALA A 100 -13.18 11.74 -3.85
N GLN A 101 -12.97 10.81 -4.77
CA GLN A 101 -14.02 10.34 -5.69
C GLN A 101 -15.15 9.65 -4.94
N LEU A 102 -14.82 8.83 -3.97
CA LEU A 102 -15.82 8.13 -3.17
C LEU A 102 -16.70 9.12 -2.41
N ARG A 103 -16.10 10.15 -1.80
CA ARG A 103 -16.85 11.18 -1.09
C ARG A 103 -17.73 11.99 -2.03
N PHE A 104 -17.23 12.33 -3.20
CA PHE A 104 -17.99 13.05 -4.22
C PHE A 104 -19.22 12.25 -4.66
N HIS A 105 -19.05 10.96 -4.96
CA HIS A 105 -20.14 10.10 -5.43
C HIS A 105 -21.15 9.76 -4.32
N SER A 106 -20.71 9.69 -3.07
CA SER A 106 -21.60 9.41 -1.95
C SER A 106 -22.44 10.61 -1.52
N GLY A 107 -22.05 11.81 -1.97
CA GLY A 107 -22.73 13.04 -1.59
C GLY A 107 -22.58 13.42 -0.13
N VAL A 108 -21.64 12.78 0.59
CA VAL A 108 -21.40 13.06 2.00
C VAL A 108 -20.36 14.14 2.13
N PRO A 109 -20.70 15.33 2.67
CA PRO A 109 -19.72 16.37 2.90
C PRO A 109 -18.75 15.95 4.00
N LEU A 110 -17.49 16.40 3.89
CA LEU A 110 -16.51 16.19 4.94
C LEU A 110 -16.88 17.00 6.17
N SER A 111 -16.97 16.32 7.33
CA SER A 111 -17.07 17.05 8.60
C SER A 111 -15.70 17.67 8.92
N PRO A 112 -15.66 18.73 9.76
CA PRO A 112 -14.37 19.29 10.19
C PRO A 112 -13.46 18.25 10.84
N ASP A 113 -14.03 17.33 11.61
CA ASP A 113 -13.27 16.27 12.27
C ASP A 113 -12.63 15.31 11.25
N GLN A 114 -13.38 14.94 10.22
CA GLN A 114 -12.87 14.10 9.16
C GLN A 114 -11.76 14.79 8.37
N ALA A 115 -11.88 16.08 8.15
CA ALA A 115 -10.85 16.85 7.46
C ALA A 115 -9.55 16.88 8.29
N VAL A 116 -9.65 17.04 9.61
CA VAL A 116 -8.49 17.02 10.51
C VAL A 116 -7.83 15.66 10.51
N ILE A 117 -8.62 14.59 10.62
CA ILE A 117 -8.12 13.20 10.57
C ILE A 117 -7.42 12.94 9.23
N GLY A 118 -8.02 13.37 8.13
CA GLY A 118 -7.44 13.23 6.80
C GLY A 118 -6.08 13.90 6.67
N LYS A 119 -5.94 15.09 7.20
CA LYS A 119 -4.66 15.82 7.21
C LYS A 119 -3.61 15.12 8.06
N SER A 120 -3.98 14.57 9.20
CA SER A 120 -3.07 13.81 10.07
C SER A 120 -2.56 12.55 9.38
N ILE A 121 -3.42 11.87 8.65
CA ILE A 121 -3.06 10.62 7.95
C ILE A 121 -2.16 10.92 6.75
N SER A 122 -2.37 12.04 6.06
CA SER A 122 -1.60 12.39 4.86
C SER A 122 -0.20 12.90 5.18
N GLN A 123 0.06 13.21 6.44
CA GLN A 123 1.39 13.58 6.90
C GLN A 123 2.17 12.34 7.30
#